data_95602639f490be4120e8b616cd08ab9a
#
_entry.id   95602639f490be4120e8b616cd08ab9a
#
_cell.length_a   1.000
_cell.length_b   1.000
_cell.length_c   1.000
_cell.angle_alpha   90.00
_cell.angle_beta   90.00
_cell.angle_gamma   90.00
#
_symmetry.space_group_name_H-M   'P 1'
#
loop_
_entity.id
_entity.type
_entity.pdbx_description
1 polymer ?
#
loop_
_entity_poly.entity_id
_entity_poly.type
_entity_poly.pdbx_seq_one_letter_code
_entity_poly.pdbx_strand_id
1 'polypeptide(L)'
;MVAIILQMGYNRKNVRLHVCANDTPSLRELSIERKKDIVSMEQVLQQFCLDGTPISCEPLGNGHINRTFRVVCDNRKAYTLQRINRVAFRHPEELIENIDAVSRFIDRKQIGLECIRLCRAKDGRKYCIDDQGEFWRAYNFISGGISLDMPRDRNDFYQAAVAFGKFQQALADFPAATLHETIPHFHDTEDRLNQLRASVEADACGRVRVVGPELTFIFSREQELGTLCRMLRSGALPLRVTHNDTKSNNVLIDEETGKGLC
;
A
#
# COMPACT_ATOMS: atom_id res chain seq x y z
N MET A 1 7.66 -15.63 -0.73
CA MET A 1 7.66 -14.26 -0.16
C MET A 1 6.22 -13.77 -0.19
N VAL A 2 5.54 -13.68 0.94
CA VAL A 2 4.15 -13.19 0.97
C VAL A 2 4.20 -11.69 1.14
N ALA A 3 3.69 -10.94 0.17
CA ALA A 3 3.69 -9.49 0.18
C ALA A 3 2.54 -8.95 1.02
N ILE A 4 2.85 -8.12 2.01
CA ILE A 4 1.87 -7.23 2.63
C ILE A 4 2.24 -5.83 2.20
N ILE A 5 1.50 -5.29 1.25
CA ILE A 5 1.62 -3.88 0.90
C ILE A 5 0.72 -3.10 1.86
N LEU A 6 1.29 -2.73 3.00
CA LEU A 6 0.72 -1.72 3.88
C LEU A 6 1.00 -0.36 3.24
N GLN A 7 0.24 -0.01 2.20
CA GLN A 7 0.43 1.28 1.55
C GLN A 7 -0.24 2.36 2.38
N MET A 8 0.53 2.98 3.26
CA MET A 8 0.21 4.24 3.90
C MET A 8 0.74 5.37 3.02
N GLY A 9 0.01 5.70 1.98
CA GLY A 9 0.39 6.79 1.08
C GLY A 9 0.08 8.15 1.68
N TYR A 10 1.04 8.77 2.35
CA TYR A 10 1.04 10.18 2.67
C TYR A 10 1.98 10.90 1.71
N ASN A 11 1.48 11.68 0.75
CA ASN A 11 2.32 12.66 0.08
C ASN A 11 1.58 13.88 -0.47
N ARG A 12 2.15 15.04 -0.16
CA ARG A 12 1.81 16.31 -0.80
C ARG A 12 2.89 16.62 -1.86
N LYS A 13 2.64 16.36 -3.15
CA LYS A 13 3.01 17.22 -4.28
C LYS A 13 2.87 16.54 -5.64
N ASN A 14 2.50 17.35 -6.65
CA ASN A 14 2.20 17.03 -8.03
C ASN A 14 3.31 16.29 -8.78
N VAL A 15 2.99 15.15 -9.38
CA VAL A 15 3.68 14.63 -10.56
C VAL A 15 2.67 14.61 -11.71
N ARG A 16 2.90 15.44 -12.73
CA ARG A 16 2.17 15.39 -14.00
C ARG A 16 2.58 14.13 -14.75
N LEU A 17 1.69 13.16 -14.82
CA LEU A 17 1.75 12.12 -15.84
C LEU A 17 1.26 12.72 -17.16
N HIS A 18 2.07 12.64 -18.21
CA HIS A 18 1.63 12.86 -19.58
C HIS A 18 0.72 11.67 -19.97
N VAL A 19 -0.57 11.86 -19.80
CA VAL A 19 -1.58 11.02 -20.43
C VAL A 19 -1.83 11.62 -21.80
N CYS A 20 -1.78 10.79 -22.85
CA CYS A 20 -2.19 11.18 -24.19
C CYS A 20 -3.59 11.79 -24.13
N ALA A 21 -3.72 13.00 -24.66
CA ALA A 21 -4.96 13.76 -24.68
C ALA A 21 -6.01 13.03 -25.48
N ASN A 22 -7.15 12.73 -24.83
CA ASN A 22 -8.51 12.92 -25.35
C ASN A 22 -9.44 12.53 -24.20
N ASP A 23 -10.27 13.48 -23.80
CA ASP A 23 -11.31 13.49 -22.76
C ASP A 23 -10.88 14.12 -21.43
N THR A 24 -10.75 15.43 -21.42
CA THR A 24 -10.84 16.24 -20.20
C THR A 24 -12.32 16.46 -19.86
N PRO A 25 -12.84 15.92 -18.75
CA PRO A 25 -14.22 16.17 -18.34
C PRO A 25 -14.42 17.66 -18.04
N SER A 26 -15.60 18.18 -18.37
CA SER A 26 -15.95 19.58 -18.13
C SER A 26 -15.97 19.90 -16.62
N LEU A 27 -15.73 21.18 -16.25
CA LEU A 27 -15.82 21.63 -14.85
C LEU A 27 -17.16 21.30 -14.16
N ARG A 28 -18.21 21.14 -14.93
CA ARG A 28 -19.56 20.74 -14.47
C ARG A 28 -19.61 19.25 -14.14
N GLU A 29 -18.99 18.38 -14.95
CA GLU A 29 -18.90 16.94 -14.70
C GLU A 29 -18.05 16.66 -13.49
N LEU A 30 -16.91 17.35 -13.33
CA LEU A 30 -16.05 17.28 -12.14
C LEU A 30 -16.77 17.73 -10.85
N SER A 31 -17.70 18.69 -10.94
CA SER A 31 -18.48 19.14 -9.78
C SER A 31 -19.60 18.17 -9.40
N ILE A 32 -20.17 17.46 -10.37
CA ILE A 32 -21.22 16.44 -10.16
C ILE A 32 -20.58 15.15 -9.61
N GLU A 33 -19.42 14.73 -10.13
CA GLU A 33 -18.66 13.60 -9.59
C GLU A 33 -18.21 13.85 -8.15
N ARG A 34 -17.69 15.04 -7.83
CA ARG A 34 -17.33 15.39 -6.44
C ARG A 34 -18.52 15.34 -5.49
N LYS A 35 -19.72 15.78 -5.91
CA LYS A 35 -20.92 15.70 -5.07
C LYS A 35 -21.39 14.25 -4.86
N LYS A 36 -21.34 13.42 -5.92
CA LYS A 36 -21.65 11.99 -5.80
C LYS A 36 -20.66 11.25 -4.90
N ASP A 37 -19.37 11.55 -5.01
CA ASP A 37 -18.33 10.99 -4.15
C ASP A 37 -18.54 11.34 -2.67
N ILE A 38 -18.98 12.57 -2.35
CA ILE A 38 -19.21 13.02 -0.96
C ILE A 38 -20.40 12.28 -0.34
N VAL A 39 -21.53 12.19 -1.04
CA VAL A 39 -22.74 11.49 -0.53
C VAL A 39 -22.44 9.99 -0.32
N SER A 40 -21.71 9.38 -1.24
CA SER A 40 -21.26 7.98 -1.10
C SER A 40 -20.35 7.78 0.11
N MET A 41 -19.43 8.72 0.40
CA MET A 41 -18.51 8.60 1.54
C MET A 41 -19.21 8.70 2.89
N GLU A 42 -20.22 9.56 3.03
CA GLU A 42 -21.01 9.64 4.27
C GLU A 42 -21.75 8.32 4.54
N GLN A 43 -22.37 7.73 3.54
CA GLN A 43 -23.02 6.42 3.65
C GLN A 43 -22.02 5.30 4.02
N VAL A 44 -20.85 5.33 3.44
CA VAL A 44 -19.76 4.38 3.76
C VAL A 44 -19.31 4.54 5.21
N LEU A 45 -19.08 5.80 5.68
CA LEU A 45 -18.66 6.07 7.04
C LEU A 45 -19.70 5.62 8.07
N GLN A 46 -20.99 5.74 7.76
CA GLN A 46 -22.08 5.26 8.61
C GLN A 46 -22.09 3.74 8.79
N GLN A 47 -21.44 2.98 7.92
CA GLN A 47 -21.35 1.53 8.05
C GLN A 47 -20.29 1.09 9.06
N PHE A 48 -19.31 1.94 9.41
CA PHE A 48 -18.26 1.62 10.37
C PHE A 48 -18.64 1.97 11.81
N CYS A 49 -18.16 1.16 12.76
CA CYS A 49 -18.24 1.43 14.19
C CYS A 49 -17.08 2.35 14.59
N LEU A 50 -17.19 3.63 14.29
CA LEU A 50 -16.22 4.65 14.70
C LEU A 50 -16.57 5.15 16.11
N ASP A 51 -15.55 5.50 16.89
CA ASP A 51 -15.74 6.17 18.17
C ASP A 51 -15.84 7.68 17.92
N GLY A 52 -17.03 8.22 18.05
CA GLY A 52 -17.44 9.58 17.69
C GLY A 52 -18.16 9.66 16.34
N THR A 53 -18.75 10.83 16.09
CA THR A 53 -19.47 11.13 14.84
C THR A 53 -18.53 11.82 13.85
N PRO A 54 -18.38 11.32 12.62
CA PRO A 54 -17.58 12.00 11.60
C PRO A 54 -18.08 13.42 11.33
N ILE A 55 -17.17 14.41 11.43
CA ILE A 55 -17.44 15.84 11.15
C ILE A 55 -16.66 16.38 9.96
N SER A 56 -15.59 15.68 9.53
CA SER A 56 -14.89 15.98 8.28
C SER A 56 -14.33 14.72 7.65
N CYS A 57 -14.24 14.73 6.30
CA CYS A 57 -13.62 13.70 5.51
C CYS A 57 -12.88 14.37 4.34
N GLU A 58 -11.56 14.36 4.39
CA GLU A 58 -10.72 15.07 3.45
C GLU A 58 -9.76 14.11 2.73
N PRO A 59 -9.48 14.31 1.44
CA PRO A 59 -8.49 13.50 0.74
C PRO A 59 -7.13 13.55 1.44
N LEU A 60 -6.48 12.39 1.53
CA LEU A 60 -5.23 12.22 2.22
C LEU A 60 -4.19 11.61 1.29
N GLY A 61 -3.13 12.38 1.00
CA GLY A 61 -2.01 11.93 0.16
C GLY A 61 -2.34 11.76 -1.32
N ASN A 62 -1.31 11.41 -2.09
CA ASN A 62 -1.39 11.14 -3.53
C ASN A 62 -1.14 9.65 -3.83
N GLY A 63 -1.72 8.76 -3.04
CA GLY A 63 -1.57 7.32 -3.26
C GLY A 63 -2.07 6.92 -4.65
N HIS A 64 -1.19 6.30 -5.46
CA HIS A 64 -1.52 5.94 -6.86
C HIS A 64 -2.39 4.69 -6.97
N ILE A 65 -2.48 3.87 -5.92
CA ILE A 65 -3.22 2.60 -5.95
C ILE A 65 -4.59 2.76 -5.31
N ASN A 66 -4.65 3.21 -4.04
CA ASN A 66 -5.89 3.34 -3.29
C ASN A 66 -6.27 4.81 -3.12
N ARG A 67 -7.57 5.13 -3.08
CA ARG A 67 -8.04 6.47 -2.69
C ARG A 67 -8.14 6.53 -1.17
N THR A 68 -7.46 7.48 -0.56
CA THR A 68 -7.32 7.59 0.89
C THR A 68 -7.87 8.92 1.39
N PHE A 69 -8.54 8.90 2.53
CA PHE A 69 -9.17 10.05 3.15
C PHE A 69 -8.84 10.07 4.65
N ARG A 70 -8.67 11.27 5.19
CA ARG A 70 -8.62 11.51 6.62
C ARG A 70 -10.01 11.86 7.11
N VAL A 71 -10.49 11.14 8.11
CA VAL A 71 -11.78 11.36 8.77
C VAL A 71 -11.51 11.89 10.17
N VAL A 72 -12.18 12.97 10.56
CA VAL A 72 -12.12 13.50 11.94
C VAL A 72 -13.49 13.42 12.55
N CYS A 73 -13.59 12.95 13.79
CA CYS A 73 -14.82 12.87 14.57
C CYS A 73 -14.96 14.04 15.56
N ASP A 74 -16.18 14.25 16.06
CA ASP A 74 -16.55 15.28 17.03
C ASP A 74 -15.74 15.20 18.34
N ASN A 75 -15.34 14.01 18.75
CA ASN A 75 -14.47 13.75 19.90
C ASN A 75 -12.97 13.93 19.59
N ARG A 76 -12.60 14.53 18.46
CA ARG A 76 -11.24 14.74 17.94
C ARG A 76 -10.48 13.47 17.54
N LYS A 77 -11.06 12.28 17.64
CA LYS A 77 -10.44 11.07 17.07
C LYS A 77 -10.40 11.17 15.57
N ALA A 78 -9.32 10.64 15.00
CA ALA A 78 -9.15 10.61 13.56
C ALA A 78 -8.99 9.17 13.07
N TYR A 79 -9.47 8.94 11.85
CA TYR A 79 -9.40 7.65 11.16
C TYR A 79 -8.91 7.88 9.73
N THR A 80 -8.38 6.83 9.15
CA THR A 80 -8.11 6.76 7.73
C THR A 80 -9.20 5.91 7.08
N LEU A 81 -9.93 6.48 6.12
CA LEU A 81 -10.85 5.76 5.25
C LEU A 81 -10.17 5.52 3.92
N GLN A 82 -10.25 4.30 3.39
CA GLN A 82 -9.58 3.97 2.15
C GLN A 82 -10.45 3.11 1.24
N ARG A 83 -10.58 3.52 -0.04
CA ARG A 83 -11.16 2.71 -1.09
C ARG A 83 -10.08 1.83 -1.71
N ILE A 84 -10.31 0.53 -1.71
CA ILE A 84 -9.37 -0.47 -2.21
C ILE A 84 -9.50 -0.58 -3.72
N ASN A 85 -8.38 -0.50 -4.42
CA ASN A 85 -8.33 -0.68 -5.87
C ASN A 85 -8.45 -2.16 -6.22
N ARG A 86 -9.61 -2.55 -6.76
CA ARG A 86 -9.90 -3.95 -7.15
C ARG A 86 -9.16 -4.42 -8.40
N VAL A 87 -8.58 -3.51 -9.18
CA VAL A 87 -7.71 -3.88 -10.31
C VAL A 87 -6.36 -4.39 -9.79
N ALA A 88 -5.82 -3.71 -8.76
CA ALA A 88 -4.57 -4.14 -8.11
C ALA A 88 -4.79 -5.32 -7.15
N PHE A 89 -5.88 -5.31 -6.38
CA PHE A 89 -6.24 -6.33 -5.39
C PHE A 89 -7.53 -7.03 -5.82
N ARG A 90 -7.39 -8.16 -6.51
CA ARG A 90 -8.54 -8.90 -7.06
C ARG A 90 -9.43 -9.52 -5.97
N HIS A 91 -8.85 -9.82 -4.81
CA HIS A 91 -9.48 -10.38 -3.63
C HIS A 91 -9.26 -9.46 -2.43
N PRO A 92 -10.04 -8.35 -2.30
CA PRO A 92 -9.84 -7.38 -1.23
C PRO A 92 -10.02 -7.96 0.17
N GLU A 93 -10.85 -8.97 0.33
CA GLU A 93 -11.08 -9.69 1.59
C GLU A 93 -9.78 -10.31 2.11
N GLU A 94 -9.05 -11.00 1.25
CA GLU A 94 -7.76 -11.62 1.57
C GLU A 94 -6.72 -10.58 2.00
N LEU A 95 -6.72 -9.41 1.36
CA LEU A 95 -5.88 -8.28 1.77
C LEU A 95 -6.23 -7.82 3.19
N ILE A 96 -7.53 -7.71 3.50
CA ILE A 96 -8.03 -7.30 4.83
C ILE A 96 -7.64 -8.33 5.89
N GLU A 97 -7.77 -9.61 5.61
CA GLU A 97 -7.39 -10.71 6.50
C GLU A 97 -5.89 -10.67 6.81
N ASN A 98 -5.05 -10.50 5.79
CA ASN A 98 -3.60 -10.36 5.95
C ASN A 98 -3.24 -9.18 6.86
N ILE A 99 -3.81 -8.01 6.60
CA ILE A 99 -3.56 -6.80 7.37
C ILE A 99 -3.97 -7.00 8.83
N ASP A 100 -5.14 -7.57 9.07
CA ASP A 100 -5.62 -7.83 10.42
C ASP A 100 -4.74 -8.83 11.18
N ALA A 101 -4.36 -9.92 10.53
CA ALA A 101 -3.50 -10.94 11.12
C ALA A 101 -2.14 -10.38 11.53
N VAL A 102 -1.49 -9.62 10.63
CA VAL A 102 -0.18 -9.03 10.88
C VAL A 102 -0.25 -7.92 11.93
N SER A 103 -1.21 -6.99 11.80
CA SER A 103 -1.34 -5.89 12.76
C SER A 103 -1.58 -6.40 14.18
N ARG A 104 -2.47 -7.38 14.36
CA ARG A 104 -2.71 -8.01 15.67
C ARG A 104 -1.49 -8.75 16.21
N PHE A 105 -0.70 -9.36 15.34
CA PHE A 105 0.49 -10.07 15.74
C PHE A 105 1.56 -9.10 16.27
N ILE A 106 1.77 -7.98 15.59
CA ILE A 106 2.69 -6.92 16.02
C ILE A 106 2.19 -6.27 17.32
N ASP A 107 0.90 -5.94 17.42
CA ASP A 107 0.30 -5.33 18.62
C ASP A 107 0.54 -6.17 19.87
N ARG A 108 0.43 -7.51 19.77
CA ARG A 108 0.68 -8.42 20.91
C ARG A 108 2.13 -8.38 21.40
N LYS A 109 3.09 -8.03 20.56
CA LYS A 109 4.52 -7.99 20.93
C LYS A 109 4.94 -6.72 21.64
N GLN A 110 4.14 -5.65 21.58
CA GLN A 110 4.37 -4.38 22.27
C GLN A 110 5.80 -3.82 22.06
N ILE A 111 6.31 -3.90 20.84
CA ILE A 111 7.70 -3.51 20.51
C ILE A 111 7.87 -2.01 20.23
N GLY A 112 6.87 -1.19 20.53
CA GLY A 112 6.93 0.26 20.32
C GLY A 112 6.84 0.67 18.85
N LEU A 113 6.20 -0.14 18.00
CA LEU A 113 5.77 0.25 16.66
C LEU A 113 4.28 0.55 16.69
N GLU A 114 3.90 1.68 16.13
CA GLU A 114 2.51 1.96 15.83
C GLU A 114 2.03 1.07 14.68
N CYS A 115 0.82 0.55 14.80
CA CYS A 115 0.21 -0.28 13.78
C CYS A 115 -1.16 0.24 13.38
N ILE A 116 -1.54 -0.02 12.13
CA ILE A 116 -2.91 0.20 11.72
C ILE A 116 -3.81 -0.83 12.39
N ARG A 117 -4.96 -0.37 12.93
CA ARG A 117 -6.00 -1.21 13.52
C ARG A 117 -7.28 -1.00 12.75
N LEU A 118 -7.72 -2.03 12.04
CA LEU A 118 -8.93 -1.98 11.23
C LEU A 118 -10.17 -1.78 12.11
N CYS A 119 -10.99 -0.80 11.75
CA CYS A 119 -12.31 -0.59 12.33
C CYS A 119 -13.28 -1.69 11.88
N ARG A 120 -14.19 -2.10 12.76
CA ARG A 120 -15.28 -3.00 12.40
C ARG A 120 -16.39 -2.23 11.71
N ALA A 121 -17.00 -2.83 10.71
CA ALA A 121 -18.28 -2.41 10.19
C ALA A 121 -19.41 -2.92 11.10
N LYS A 122 -20.61 -2.36 10.98
CA LYS A 122 -21.80 -2.73 11.79
C LYS A 122 -22.22 -4.18 11.62
N ASP A 123 -21.90 -4.79 10.49
CA ASP A 123 -22.11 -6.21 10.20
C ASP A 123 -21.02 -7.13 10.77
N GLY A 124 -20.04 -6.57 11.48
CA GLY A 124 -18.93 -7.27 12.12
C GLY A 124 -17.70 -7.47 11.23
N ARG A 125 -17.80 -7.26 9.92
CA ARG A 125 -16.65 -7.31 8.99
C ARG A 125 -15.69 -6.16 9.25
N LYS A 126 -14.50 -6.20 8.65
CA LYS A 126 -13.48 -5.13 8.72
C LYS A 126 -13.38 -4.31 7.43
N TYR A 127 -14.40 -4.38 6.64
CA TYR A 127 -14.61 -3.63 5.42
C TYR A 127 -16.10 -3.45 5.20
N CYS A 128 -16.47 -2.54 4.33
CA CYS A 128 -17.81 -2.47 3.78
C CYS A 128 -17.74 -2.35 2.26
N ILE A 129 -18.88 -2.63 1.62
CA ILE A 129 -19.06 -2.50 0.18
C ILE A 129 -20.14 -1.46 -0.02
N ASP A 130 -19.86 -0.45 -0.85
CA ASP A 130 -20.85 0.57 -1.19
C ASP A 130 -21.82 0.09 -2.28
N ASP A 131 -22.79 0.93 -2.60
CA ASP A 131 -23.84 0.63 -3.61
C ASP A 131 -23.27 0.47 -5.04
N GLN A 132 -22.02 0.87 -5.27
CA GLN A 132 -21.32 0.70 -6.54
C GLN A 132 -20.47 -0.56 -6.57
N GLY A 133 -20.44 -1.34 -5.47
CA GLY A 133 -19.63 -2.53 -5.32
C GLY A 133 -18.17 -2.23 -5.00
N GLU A 134 -17.83 -0.99 -4.60
CA GLU A 134 -16.49 -0.62 -4.21
C GLU A 134 -16.19 -1.03 -2.77
N PHE A 135 -14.98 -1.54 -2.54
CA PHE A 135 -14.53 -1.98 -1.23
C PHE A 135 -13.87 -0.85 -0.45
N TRP A 136 -14.31 -0.69 0.80
CA TRP A 136 -13.81 0.32 1.71
C TRP A 136 -13.34 -0.29 3.02
N ARG A 137 -12.24 0.24 3.55
CA ARG A 137 -11.77 -0.05 4.90
C ARG A 137 -11.53 1.22 5.67
N ALA A 138 -11.70 1.16 6.98
CA ALA A 138 -11.33 2.22 7.90
C ALA A 138 -10.36 1.68 8.94
N TYR A 139 -9.42 2.52 9.40
CA TYR A 139 -8.46 2.19 10.44
C TYR A 139 -8.04 3.44 11.21
N ASN A 140 -7.43 3.26 12.39
CA ASN A 140 -6.92 4.36 13.19
C ASN A 140 -5.99 5.25 12.39
N PHE A 141 -6.10 6.56 12.59
CA PHE A 141 -5.14 7.50 12.04
C PHE A 141 -3.92 7.60 12.99
N ILE A 142 -2.72 7.46 12.47
CA ILE A 142 -1.48 7.61 13.23
C ILE A 142 -1.12 9.10 13.23
N SER A 143 -1.36 9.76 14.35
CA SER A 143 -1.11 11.20 14.52
C SER A 143 0.38 11.48 14.79
N GLY A 144 0.83 12.69 14.45
CA GLY A 144 2.23 13.12 14.66
C GLY A 144 3.23 12.55 13.66
N GLY A 145 2.80 11.62 12.80
CA GLY A 145 3.66 11.04 11.78
C GLY A 145 3.60 11.79 10.46
N ILE A 146 4.76 12.03 9.86
CA ILE A 146 4.90 12.56 8.51
C ILE A 146 5.54 11.51 7.60
N SER A 147 5.06 11.43 6.38
CA SER A 147 5.67 10.64 5.31
C SER A 147 6.53 11.56 4.44
N LEU A 148 7.76 11.14 4.18
CA LEU A 148 8.73 11.92 3.42
C LEU A 148 9.02 11.25 2.07
N ASP A 149 8.77 11.93 0.95
CA ASP A 149 9.17 11.42 -0.38
C ASP A 149 10.67 11.28 -0.51
N MET A 150 11.38 12.23 0.07
CA MET A 150 12.84 12.23 0.15
C MET A 150 13.25 12.49 1.60
N PRO A 151 14.16 11.68 2.15
CA PRO A 151 14.75 11.96 3.44
C PRO A 151 15.36 13.37 3.47
N ARG A 152 15.11 14.13 4.54
CA ARG A 152 15.66 15.49 4.71
C ARG A 152 17.14 15.43 5.04
N ASP A 153 17.54 14.37 5.76
CA ASP A 153 18.90 14.14 6.22
C ASP A 153 19.21 12.66 6.42
N ARG A 154 20.40 12.38 6.93
CA ARG A 154 20.85 10.99 7.23
C ARG A 154 20.04 10.33 8.33
N ASN A 155 19.51 11.10 9.28
CA ASN A 155 18.70 10.55 10.37
C ASN A 155 17.36 10.04 9.87
N ASP A 156 16.68 10.77 8.99
CA ASP A 156 15.42 10.30 8.40
C ASP A 156 15.59 8.96 7.69
N PHE A 157 16.70 8.82 6.92
CA PHE A 157 17.01 7.58 6.24
C PHE A 157 17.32 6.44 7.23
N TYR A 158 18.11 6.73 8.29
CA TYR A 158 18.41 5.79 9.35
C TYR A 158 17.14 5.33 10.07
N GLN A 159 16.25 6.24 10.44
CA GLN A 159 14.99 5.92 11.12
C GLN A 159 14.04 5.10 10.25
N ALA A 160 13.99 5.35 8.96
CA ALA A 160 13.24 4.51 8.03
C ALA A 160 13.81 3.07 8.01
N ALA A 161 15.13 2.91 7.94
CA ALA A 161 15.77 1.60 8.01
C ALA A 161 15.50 0.89 9.34
N VAL A 162 15.54 1.61 10.47
CA VAL A 162 15.21 1.09 11.81
C VAL A 162 13.75 0.61 11.87
N ALA A 163 12.81 1.38 11.32
CA ALA A 163 11.40 1.00 11.29
C ALA A 163 11.17 -0.32 10.52
N PHE A 164 11.76 -0.45 9.33
CA PHE A 164 11.70 -1.71 8.57
C PHE A 164 12.40 -2.86 9.30
N GLY A 165 13.54 -2.61 9.94
CA GLY A 165 14.23 -3.62 10.74
C GLY A 165 13.39 -4.13 11.91
N LYS A 166 12.72 -3.23 12.65
CA LYS A 166 11.78 -3.57 13.72
C LYS A 166 10.57 -4.35 13.19
N PHE A 167 10.02 -3.94 12.05
CA PHE A 167 8.91 -4.65 11.40
C PHE A 167 9.31 -6.10 11.07
N GLN A 168 10.47 -6.31 10.46
CA GLN A 168 10.97 -7.66 10.15
C GLN A 168 11.22 -8.47 11.42
N GLN A 169 11.81 -7.86 12.44
CA GLN A 169 12.05 -8.50 13.73
C GLN A 169 10.73 -8.91 14.41
N ALA A 170 9.72 -8.03 14.38
CA ALA A 170 8.41 -8.31 14.94
C ALA A 170 7.75 -9.54 14.29
N LEU A 171 7.98 -9.73 13.00
CA LEU A 171 7.34 -10.79 12.20
C LEU A 171 8.25 -12.00 11.95
N ALA A 172 9.40 -12.09 12.63
CA ALA A 172 10.37 -13.17 12.41
C ALA A 172 9.79 -14.57 12.68
N ASP A 173 8.87 -14.67 13.61
CA ASP A 173 8.17 -15.90 14.04
C ASP A 173 6.69 -15.95 13.61
N PHE A 174 6.27 -15.02 12.75
CA PHE A 174 4.92 -15.06 12.18
C PHE A 174 4.80 -16.25 11.21
N PRO A 175 3.71 -17.04 11.27
CA PRO A 175 3.50 -18.17 10.34
C PRO A 175 3.16 -17.68 8.94
N ALA A 176 4.17 -17.25 8.18
CA ALA A 176 4.03 -16.56 6.88
C ALA A 176 3.19 -17.34 5.86
N ALA A 177 3.15 -18.68 5.95
CA ALA A 177 2.34 -19.52 5.07
C ALA A 177 0.81 -19.37 5.27
N THR A 178 0.38 -18.69 6.34
CA THR A 178 -1.05 -18.41 6.57
C THR A 178 -1.56 -17.17 5.85
N LEU A 179 -0.67 -16.38 5.25
CA LEU A 179 -1.05 -15.19 4.51
C LEU A 179 -1.40 -15.53 3.06
N HIS A 180 -2.38 -14.81 2.54
CA HIS A 180 -2.77 -14.87 1.14
C HIS A 180 -1.77 -14.12 0.23
N GLU A 181 -1.53 -14.63 -0.96
CA GLU A 181 -0.78 -13.92 -1.99
C GLU A 181 -1.71 -12.95 -2.73
N THR A 182 -1.82 -11.71 -2.24
CA THR A 182 -2.80 -10.73 -2.73
C THR A 182 -2.47 -10.12 -4.09
N ILE A 183 -1.21 -10.19 -4.52
CA ILE A 183 -0.74 -9.82 -5.86
C ILE A 183 0.13 -10.98 -6.36
N PRO A 184 -0.41 -11.86 -7.23
CA PRO A 184 0.33 -13.00 -7.75
C PRO A 184 1.64 -12.60 -8.42
N HIS A 185 2.69 -13.36 -8.17
CA HIS A 185 4.04 -13.14 -8.74
C HIS A 185 4.63 -11.76 -8.46
N PHE A 186 4.19 -11.08 -7.39
CA PHE A 186 4.76 -9.81 -6.99
C PHE A 186 6.23 -10.01 -6.57
N HIS A 187 7.15 -9.31 -7.24
CA HIS A 187 8.60 -9.53 -7.09
C HIS A 187 9.12 -10.93 -7.49
N ASP A 188 8.39 -11.72 -8.25
CA ASP A 188 8.93 -12.89 -8.91
C ASP A 188 9.80 -12.46 -10.10
N THR A 189 11.12 -12.48 -9.89
CA THR A 189 12.08 -11.98 -10.89
C THR A 189 12.14 -12.87 -12.12
N GLU A 190 11.90 -14.19 -11.99
CA GLU A 190 11.83 -15.10 -13.12
C GLU A 190 10.61 -14.81 -14.01
N ASP A 191 9.45 -14.59 -13.37
CA ASP A 191 8.22 -14.18 -14.08
C ASP A 191 8.40 -12.82 -14.78
N ARG A 192 9.03 -11.83 -14.10
CA ARG A 192 9.34 -10.53 -14.71
C ARG A 192 10.25 -10.65 -15.93
N LEU A 193 11.24 -11.55 -15.89
CA LEU A 193 12.10 -11.80 -17.03
C LEU A 193 11.34 -12.42 -18.21
N ASN A 194 10.42 -13.36 -17.94
CA ASN A 194 9.55 -13.94 -18.97
C ASN A 194 8.63 -12.90 -19.61
N GLN A 195 8.03 -12.01 -18.79
CA GLN A 195 7.22 -10.89 -19.28
C GLN A 195 8.06 -9.92 -20.15
N LEU A 196 9.31 -9.64 -19.74
CA LEU A 196 10.22 -8.82 -20.54
C LEU A 196 10.52 -9.47 -21.90
N ARG A 197 10.80 -10.78 -21.95
CA ARG A 197 11.02 -11.52 -23.20
C ARG A 197 9.83 -11.38 -24.15
N ALA A 198 8.64 -11.65 -23.65
CA ALA A 198 7.41 -11.52 -24.43
C ALA A 198 7.20 -10.09 -24.95
N SER A 199 7.52 -9.08 -24.12
CA SER A 199 7.43 -7.66 -24.52
C SER A 199 8.45 -7.28 -25.60
N VAL A 200 9.67 -7.82 -25.52
CA VAL A 200 10.73 -7.61 -26.51
C VAL A 200 10.35 -8.27 -27.83
N GLU A 201 9.81 -9.50 -27.79
CA GLU A 201 9.36 -10.22 -28.99
C GLU A 201 8.20 -9.50 -29.69
N ALA A 202 7.25 -8.98 -28.92
CA ALA A 202 6.10 -8.24 -29.45
C ALA A 202 6.48 -6.87 -30.01
N ASP A 203 7.46 -6.19 -29.42
CA ASP A 203 7.92 -4.81 -29.75
C ASP A 203 6.78 -3.85 -30.13
N ALA A 204 5.67 -3.91 -29.40
CA ALA A 204 4.42 -3.23 -29.75
C ALA A 204 4.55 -1.70 -29.94
N CYS A 205 5.59 -1.10 -29.36
CA CYS A 205 5.87 0.34 -29.49
C CYS A 205 7.12 0.67 -30.33
N GLY A 206 7.78 -0.33 -30.95
CA GLY A 206 9.00 -0.14 -31.74
C GLY A 206 10.19 0.40 -30.94
N ARG A 207 10.25 0.11 -29.62
CA ARG A 207 11.26 0.67 -28.70
C ARG A 207 12.47 -0.24 -28.48
N VAL A 208 12.40 -1.51 -28.86
CA VAL A 208 13.46 -2.49 -28.61
C VAL A 208 14.82 -2.03 -29.15
N ARG A 209 14.83 -1.41 -30.35
CA ARG A 209 16.05 -0.90 -30.98
C ARG A 209 16.79 0.19 -30.17
N VAL A 210 16.08 0.95 -29.30
CA VAL A 210 16.67 2.05 -28.53
C VAL A 210 17.07 1.65 -27.12
N VAL A 211 16.73 0.42 -26.67
CA VAL A 211 17.06 -0.11 -25.34
C VAL A 211 17.93 -1.37 -25.44
N GLY A 212 18.63 -1.56 -26.54
CA GLY A 212 19.49 -2.72 -26.80
C GLY A 212 20.55 -2.98 -25.71
N PRO A 213 21.31 -1.94 -25.27
CA PRO A 213 22.30 -2.09 -24.19
C PRO A 213 21.68 -2.57 -22.88
N GLU A 214 20.51 -2.04 -22.49
CA GLU A 214 19.78 -2.41 -21.26
C GLU A 214 19.29 -3.85 -21.35
N LEU A 215 18.77 -4.28 -22.49
CA LEU A 215 18.33 -5.67 -22.71
C LEU A 215 19.52 -6.64 -22.62
N THR A 216 20.65 -6.28 -23.26
CA THR A 216 21.87 -7.09 -23.16
C THR A 216 22.35 -7.19 -21.71
N PHE A 217 22.32 -6.10 -20.96
CA PHE A 217 22.67 -6.07 -19.54
C PHE A 217 21.77 -7.01 -18.71
N ILE A 218 20.45 -6.98 -18.92
CA ILE A 218 19.50 -7.81 -18.17
C ILE A 218 19.68 -9.28 -18.55
N PHE A 219 19.68 -9.61 -19.84
CA PHE A 219 19.74 -11.01 -20.28
C PHE A 219 21.08 -11.68 -19.96
N SER A 220 22.20 -10.94 -19.93
CA SER A 220 23.48 -11.48 -19.49
C SER A 220 23.51 -11.91 -18.01
N ARG A 221 22.53 -11.47 -17.20
CA ARG A 221 22.37 -11.78 -15.76
C ARG A 221 21.22 -12.71 -15.47
N GLU A 222 20.63 -13.32 -16.47
CA GLU A 222 19.44 -14.18 -16.32
C GLU A 222 19.61 -15.26 -15.23
N GLN A 223 20.77 -15.90 -15.16
CA GLN A 223 21.02 -16.94 -14.15
C GLN A 223 21.04 -16.38 -12.73
N GLU A 224 21.45 -15.12 -12.54
CA GLU A 224 21.49 -14.47 -11.24
C GLU A 224 20.11 -14.00 -10.79
N LEU A 225 19.28 -13.51 -11.73
CA LEU A 225 17.98 -12.91 -11.44
C LEU A 225 17.02 -13.86 -10.70
N GLY A 226 17.02 -15.15 -11.02
CA GLY A 226 16.16 -16.15 -10.37
C GLY A 226 16.72 -16.73 -9.08
N THR A 227 17.88 -16.29 -8.58
CA THR A 227 18.57 -16.94 -7.46
C THR A 227 17.70 -17.02 -6.22
N LEU A 228 17.10 -15.91 -5.77
CA LEU A 228 16.25 -15.88 -4.57
C LEU A 228 14.99 -16.74 -4.73
N CYS A 229 14.37 -16.72 -5.90
CA CYS A 229 13.21 -17.57 -6.19
C CYS A 229 13.56 -19.06 -6.10
N ARG A 230 14.72 -19.46 -6.66
CA ARG A 230 15.22 -20.85 -6.56
C ARG A 230 15.55 -21.25 -5.14
N MET A 231 16.20 -20.38 -4.36
CA MET A 231 16.53 -20.64 -2.96
C MET A 231 15.27 -20.79 -2.10
N LEU A 232 14.23 -19.98 -2.36
CA LEU A 232 12.95 -20.12 -1.68
C LEU A 232 12.28 -21.46 -2.00
N ARG A 233 12.23 -21.84 -3.29
CA ARG A 233 11.64 -23.12 -3.73
C ARG A 233 12.39 -24.34 -3.20
N SER A 234 13.70 -24.26 -3.08
CA SER A 234 14.53 -25.34 -2.51
C SER A 234 14.51 -25.41 -0.98
N GLY A 235 13.88 -24.44 -0.29
CA GLY A 235 13.90 -24.34 1.16
C GLY A 235 15.22 -23.80 1.74
N ALA A 236 16.18 -23.38 0.91
CA ALA A 236 17.41 -22.74 1.37
C ALA A 236 17.16 -21.36 2.00
N LEU A 237 16.06 -20.68 1.59
CA LEU A 237 15.54 -19.50 2.25
C LEU A 237 14.21 -19.84 2.93
N PRO A 238 14.04 -19.46 4.21
CA PRO A 238 12.75 -19.61 4.88
C PRO A 238 11.70 -18.64 4.31
N LEU A 239 10.46 -19.07 4.25
CA LEU A 239 9.34 -18.18 3.97
C LEU A 239 9.18 -17.18 5.10
N ARG A 240 9.16 -15.89 4.80
CA ARG A 240 9.03 -14.79 5.76
C ARG A 240 8.01 -13.76 5.28
N VAL A 241 7.42 -13.07 6.23
CA VAL A 241 6.63 -11.86 5.93
C VAL A 241 7.58 -10.73 5.57
N THR A 242 7.33 -10.08 4.45
CA THR A 242 8.11 -8.93 3.99
C THR A 242 7.19 -7.80 3.58
N HIS A 243 7.62 -6.55 3.75
CA HIS A 243 6.84 -5.38 3.36
C HIS A 243 6.73 -5.24 1.82
N ASN A 244 7.77 -5.61 1.10
CA ASN A 244 7.91 -5.59 -0.37
C ASN A 244 7.84 -4.23 -1.07
N ASP A 245 7.76 -3.13 -0.34
CA ASP A 245 7.87 -1.76 -0.86
C ASP A 245 8.58 -0.87 0.17
N THR A 246 9.86 -1.19 0.43
CA THR A 246 10.68 -0.59 1.48
C THR A 246 11.29 0.75 1.05
N LYS A 247 10.43 1.69 0.66
CA LYS A 247 10.83 3.07 0.36
C LYS A 247 10.55 4.00 1.56
N SER A 248 11.30 5.09 1.68
CA SER A 248 11.23 6.00 2.81
C SER A 248 9.84 6.58 3.06
N ASN A 249 9.07 6.85 2.00
CA ASN A 249 7.73 7.41 2.14
C ASN A 249 6.66 6.38 2.57
N ASN A 250 7.03 5.12 2.79
CA ASN A 250 6.18 4.12 3.43
C ASN A 250 6.44 4.00 4.94
N VAL A 251 7.28 4.86 5.48
CA VAL A 251 7.53 4.98 6.93
C VAL A 251 7.01 6.33 7.41
N LEU A 252 6.29 6.32 8.52
CA LEU A 252 5.93 7.54 9.23
C LEU A 252 7.05 7.90 10.20
N ILE A 253 7.57 9.11 10.06
CA ILE A 253 8.55 9.70 10.97
C ILE A 253 7.80 10.65 11.91
N ASP A 254 8.02 10.51 13.21
CA ASP A 254 7.48 11.43 14.20
C ASP A 254 8.05 12.83 13.99
N GLU A 255 7.19 13.82 13.84
CA GLU A 255 7.58 15.18 13.47
C GLU A 255 8.36 15.89 14.58
N GLU A 256 8.10 15.56 15.84
CA GLU A 256 8.76 16.19 17.00
C GLU A 256 10.08 15.53 17.33
N THR A 257 10.11 14.20 17.35
CA THR A 257 11.29 13.45 17.81
C THR A 257 12.20 12.99 16.67
N GLY A 258 11.73 13.01 15.43
CA GLY A 258 12.43 12.50 14.25
C GLY A 258 12.60 10.97 14.24
N LYS A 259 11.86 10.22 15.08
CA LYS A 259 11.95 8.75 15.16
C LYS A 259 10.94 8.08 14.23
N GLY A 260 11.27 6.90 13.72
CA GLY A 260 10.33 6.08 12.99
C GLY A 260 9.19 5.59 13.89
N LEU A 261 7.92 5.89 13.52
CA LEU A 261 6.71 5.48 14.23
C LEU A 261 6.20 4.11 13.74
N CYS A 262 6.09 3.95 12.40
CA CYS A 262 5.63 2.71 11.78
C CYS A 262 6.06 2.60 10.31
#